data_571b1236e7ce617a88700c7dfa30e582
#
_entry.id   571b1236e7ce617a88700c7dfa30e582
#
_cell.length_a   1.000
_cell.length_b   1.000
_cell.length_c   1.000
_cell.angle_alpha   90.00
_cell.angle_beta   90.00
_cell.angle_gamma   90.00
#
_symmetry.space_group_name_H-M   'P 1'
#
loop_
_entity.id
_entity.type
_entity.pdbx_description
1 polymer ?
#
loop_
_entity_poly.entity_id
_entity_poly.type
_entity_poly.pdbx_seq_one_letter_code
_entity_poly.pdbx_strand_id
1 'polypeptide(L)'
;MNFRVTVCAALAVAVAGCSSSSGVYRWVPFVGNGKKDQSNPAVAKVDKSNPFGPITGPLYYGLEMRVKVGPDVIRLSETRSLEVHLVLINRTKKPVNLQFGDSRKYDFILRDMSGKKLAQWSDDQPVNQNPGYIIVDPGERVEFVGNVSTRDMVAGRTYTLEALVVGYDKMRQTVQLTPIPGGPAPTVQRPPAAQRAPAAH
;
A
#
# COMPACT_ATOMS: atom_id res chain seq x y z
N MET A 1 17.05 33.41 60.60
CA MET A 1 16.38 32.63 59.59
C MET A 1 17.45 32.18 58.60
N ASN A 2 17.87 30.94 58.70
CA ASN A 2 19.06 30.42 58.02
C ASN A 2 18.66 29.73 56.72
N PHE A 3 19.09 30.28 55.59
CA PHE A 3 18.98 29.64 54.27
C PHE A 3 20.14 28.64 54.12
N ARG A 4 19.82 27.36 54.03
CA ARG A 4 20.79 26.32 53.65
C ARG A 4 20.70 26.10 52.11
N VAL A 5 21.78 26.46 51.43
CA VAL A 5 21.99 26.15 50.03
C VAL A 5 22.51 24.72 49.94
N THR A 6 21.72 23.84 49.34
CA THR A 6 22.17 22.48 49.01
C THR A 6 22.61 22.43 47.55
N VAL A 7 23.91 22.23 47.37
CA VAL A 7 24.54 22.01 46.06
C VAL A 7 24.33 20.56 45.70
N CYS A 8 23.55 20.28 44.68
CA CYS A 8 23.49 18.94 44.06
C CYS A 8 24.46 18.86 42.89
N ALA A 9 25.38 17.92 43.02
CA ALA A 9 26.39 17.58 42.04
C ALA A 9 25.77 17.01 40.73
N ALA A 10 26.24 17.49 39.60
CA ALA A 10 25.90 16.97 38.28
C ALA A 10 26.61 15.64 38.05
N LEU A 11 25.83 14.59 37.86
CA LEU A 11 26.32 13.31 37.38
C LEU A 11 26.18 13.31 35.84
N ALA A 12 27.28 13.40 35.13
CA ALA A 12 27.34 13.23 33.70
C ALA A 12 27.30 11.74 33.38
N VAL A 13 26.17 11.25 32.85
CA VAL A 13 26.07 9.92 32.27
C VAL A 13 26.31 10.06 30.77
N ALA A 14 27.47 9.62 30.33
CA ALA A 14 27.78 9.41 28.93
C ALA A 14 27.02 8.17 28.44
N VAL A 15 25.94 8.38 27.67
CA VAL A 15 25.27 7.29 26.95
C VAL A 15 25.91 7.17 25.57
N ALA A 16 26.68 6.11 25.40
CA ALA A 16 27.24 5.69 24.12
C ALA A 16 26.14 5.49 23.09
N GLY A 17 26.41 5.97 21.88
CA GLY A 17 25.49 5.98 20.77
C GLY A 17 24.98 4.59 20.37
N CYS A 18 23.65 4.46 20.29
CA CYS A 18 23.03 3.51 19.41
C CYS A 18 22.72 4.22 18.09
N SER A 19 23.49 3.89 17.07
CA SER A 19 23.20 4.26 15.68
C SER A 19 21.87 3.64 15.30
N SER A 20 20.81 4.45 15.29
CA SER A 20 19.57 4.09 14.63
C SER A 20 19.87 4.00 13.13
N SER A 21 19.95 2.78 12.62
CA SER A 21 19.96 2.52 11.19
C SER A 21 18.66 3.05 10.61
N SER A 22 18.72 4.25 10.02
CA SER A 22 17.71 4.71 9.10
C SER A 22 17.58 3.64 8.01
N GLY A 23 16.45 2.95 8.00
CA GLY A 23 16.10 1.99 6.96
C GLY A 23 16.01 2.72 5.62
N VAL A 24 17.14 2.77 4.95
CA VAL A 24 17.21 3.15 3.54
C VAL A 24 16.50 2.01 2.81
N TYR A 25 15.26 2.22 2.39
CA TYR A 25 14.57 1.31 1.50
C TYR A 25 15.36 1.24 0.19
N ARG A 26 16.25 0.24 0.14
CA ARG A 26 17.08 -0.04 -1.03
C ARG A 26 16.18 -0.53 -2.14
N TRP A 27 16.00 0.30 -3.12
CA TRP A 27 15.34 -0.03 -4.37
C TRP A 27 16.04 -1.26 -4.99
N VAL A 28 15.34 -2.39 -5.09
CA VAL A 28 15.83 -3.56 -5.83
C VAL A 28 15.26 -3.46 -7.24
N PRO A 29 16.07 -3.21 -8.27
CA PRO A 29 15.58 -3.27 -9.63
C PRO A 29 15.24 -4.72 -9.95
N PHE A 30 14.00 -4.97 -10.31
CA PHE A 30 13.54 -6.27 -10.79
C PHE A 30 14.16 -6.51 -12.17
N VAL A 31 15.25 -7.25 -12.24
CA VAL A 31 15.86 -7.71 -13.49
C VAL A 31 15.10 -8.94 -13.93
N GLY A 32 14.04 -8.73 -14.71
CA GLY A 32 13.36 -9.79 -15.43
C GLY A 32 14.21 -10.26 -16.62
N ASN A 33 14.68 -11.50 -16.56
CA ASN A 33 15.33 -12.18 -17.68
C ASN A 33 14.26 -12.52 -18.74
N GLY A 34 13.95 -11.58 -19.64
CA GLY A 34 13.05 -11.76 -20.77
C GLY A 34 13.78 -12.23 -22.00
N LYS A 35 13.37 -13.38 -22.53
CA LYS A 35 13.75 -13.90 -23.85
C LYS A 35 13.49 -12.86 -24.93
N LYS A 36 14.44 -12.72 -25.87
CA LYS A 36 14.36 -11.85 -27.04
C LYS A 36 13.28 -12.41 -28.00
N ASP A 37 12.11 -11.80 -28.00
CA ASP A 37 11.23 -11.84 -29.18
C ASP A 37 11.45 -10.54 -29.96
N GLN A 38 12.00 -10.71 -31.17
CA GLN A 38 12.17 -9.65 -32.15
C GLN A 38 10.80 -9.36 -32.79
N SER A 39 10.03 -8.51 -32.17
CA SER A 39 9.01 -7.70 -32.86
C SER A 39 9.24 -6.27 -32.43
N ASN A 40 9.66 -5.44 -33.37
CA ASN A 40 10.06 -4.07 -33.25
C ASN A 40 8.87 -3.21 -32.73
N PRO A 41 8.70 -2.99 -31.41
CA PRO A 41 7.78 -1.97 -30.97
C PRO A 41 8.56 -0.66 -31.06
N ALA A 42 7.96 0.32 -31.71
CA ALA A 42 8.46 1.69 -31.73
C ALA A 42 8.90 2.07 -30.31
N VAL A 43 10.20 2.27 -30.12
CA VAL A 43 10.78 2.68 -28.84
C VAL A 43 10.15 4.02 -28.50
N ALA A 44 9.13 3.97 -27.64
CA ALA A 44 8.53 5.17 -27.10
C ALA A 44 9.68 5.93 -26.41
N LYS A 45 10.02 7.11 -26.96
CA LYS A 45 11.02 7.99 -26.37
C LYS A 45 10.59 8.26 -24.94
N VAL A 46 11.32 7.70 -23.96
CA VAL A 46 11.09 7.97 -22.56
C VAL A 46 11.32 9.47 -22.38
N ASP A 47 10.25 10.20 -22.15
CA ASP A 47 10.32 11.63 -21.88
C ASP A 47 11.01 11.83 -20.53
N LYS A 48 12.27 12.27 -20.57
CA LYS A 48 13.10 12.50 -19.38
C LYS A 48 12.49 13.61 -18.48
N SER A 49 11.53 14.40 -18.99
CA SER A 49 10.81 15.39 -18.20
C SER A 49 9.69 14.78 -17.34
N ASN A 50 9.31 13.54 -17.59
CA ASN A 50 8.22 12.87 -16.90
C ASN A 50 8.58 11.40 -16.57
N PRO A 51 9.41 11.14 -15.57
CA PRO A 51 9.92 9.80 -15.24
C PRO A 51 8.84 8.78 -14.86
N PHE A 52 7.65 9.27 -14.51
CA PHE A 52 6.51 8.42 -14.12
C PHE A 52 5.48 8.22 -15.24
N GLY A 53 5.81 8.59 -16.48
CA GLY A 53 4.91 8.48 -17.62
C GLY A 53 3.75 9.50 -17.59
N PRO A 54 2.72 9.31 -18.43
CA PRO A 54 1.58 10.22 -18.51
C PRO A 54 0.80 10.27 -17.18
N ILE A 55 0.14 11.41 -16.93
CA ILE A 55 -0.78 11.55 -15.80
C ILE A 55 -2.01 10.68 -16.08
N THR A 56 -2.29 9.72 -15.21
CA THR A 56 -3.41 8.78 -15.33
C THR A 56 -4.42 8.90 -14.19
N GLY A 57 -4.06 9.58 -13.12
CA GLY A 57 -4.91 9.82 -11.95
C GLY A 57 -5.30 11.28 -11.79
N PRO A 58 -6.27 11.57 -10.89
CA PRO A 58 -6.64 12.93 -10.56
C PRO A 58 -5.49 13.68 -9.89
N LEU A 59 -5.44 15.00 -10.11
CA LEU A 59 -4.47 15.90 -9.52
C LEU A 59 -5.08 16.67 -8.35
N TYR A 60 -4.45 16.57 -7.19
CA TYR A 60 -4.82 17.32 -5.99
C TYR A 60 -3.59 18.03 -5.42
N TYR A 61 -3.66 19.35 -5.28
CA TYR A 61 -2.54 20.16 -4.77
C TYR A 61 -1.22 19.94 -5.54
N GLY A 62 -1.30 19.55 -6.82
CA GLY A 62 -0.13 19.21 -7.64
C GLY A 62 0.38 17.77 -7.48
N LEU A 63 -0.24 16.98 -6.61
CA LEU A 63 0.01 15.56 -6.48
C LEU A 63 -0.95 14.76 -7.36
N GLU A 64 -0.42 13.87 -8.17
CA GLU A 64 -1.22 12.85 -8.85
C GLU A 64 -1.48 11.70 -7.88
N MET A 65 -2.75 11.33 -7.73
CA MET A 65 -3.19 10.23 -6.88
C MET A 65 -3.54 9.01 -7.74
N ARG A 66 -2.95 7.87 -7.45
CA ARG A 66 -3.26 6.59 -8.10
C ARG A 66 -3.61 5.55 -7.05
N VAL A 67 -4.61 4.74 -7.33
CA VAL A 67 -5.00 3.61 -6.48
C VAL A 67 -4.92 2.33 -7.29
N LYS A 68 -4.29 1.33 -6.71
CA LYS A 68 -4.26 -0.03 -7.23
C LYS A 68 -4.75 -0.98 -6.14
N VAL A 69 -5.53 -1.99 -6.55
CA VAL A 69 -6.07 -3.01 -5.66
C VAL A 69 -5.61 -4.37 -6.16
N GLY A 70 -5.08 -5.18 -5.29
CA GLY A 70 -4.71 -6.55 -5.56
C GLY A 70 -5.55 -7.53 -4.72
N PRO A 71 -5.82 -8.70 -5.27
CA PRO A 71 -5.58 -9.18 -6.63
C PRO A 71 -6.55 -8.57 -7.67
N ASP A 72 -6.19 -8.57 -8.95
CA ASP A 72 -7.05 -8.06 -10.03
C ASP A 72 -8.37 -8.84 -10.15
N VAL A 73 -8.36 -10.12 -9.79
CA VAL A 73 -9.54 -10.99 -9.74
C VAL A 73 -9.76 -11.44 -8.30
N ILE A 74 -10.86 -10.99 -7.71
CA ILE A 74 -11.20 -11.28 -6.33
C ILE A 74 -12.06 -12.55 -6.26
N ARG A 75 -11.45 -13.67 -5.82
CA ARG A 75 -12.14 -14.93 -5.51
C ARG A 75 -12.26 -15.06 -4.00
N LEU A 76 -13.47 -14.96 -3.46
CA LEU A 76 -13.68 -14.97 -2.00
C LEU A 76 -13.27 -16.28 -1.31
N SER A 77 -13.17 -17.39 -2.06
CA SER A 77 -12.63 -18.65 -1.55
C SER A 77 -11.13 -18.59 -1.24
N GLU A 78 -10.39 -17.71 -1.95
CA GLU A 78 -8.93 -17.62 -1.91
C GLU A 78 -8.46 -16.29 -1.31
N THR A 79 -9.22 -15.20 -1.53
CA THR A 79 -8.86 -13.83 -1.15
C THR A 79 -9.52 -13.46 0.18
N ARG A 80 -8.74 -13.39 1.26
CA ARG A 80 -9.19 -12.99 2.60
C ARG A 80 -9.04 -11.50 2.87
N SER A 81 -8.16 -10.85 2.14
CA SER A 81 -7.95 -9.41 2.20
C SER A 81 -7.55 -8.87 0.84
N LEU A 82 -7.85 -7.61 0.60
CA LEU A 82 -7.41 -6.84 -0.57
C LEU A 82 -6.18 -6.05 -0.18
N GLU A 83 -5.11 -6.18 -0.94
CA GLU A 83 -3.96 -5.31 -0.82
C GLU A 83 -4.22 -4.03 -1.62
N VAL A 84 -4.22 -2.90 -0.94
CA VAL A 84 -4.51 -1.59 -1.55
C VAL A 84 -3.26 -0.73 -1.53
N HIS A 85 -2.89 -0.21 -2.69
CA HIS A 85 -1.78 0.71 -2.88
C HIS A 85 -2.33 2.09 -3.25
N LEU A 86 -2.05 3.07 -2.42
CA LEU A 86 -2.28 4.48 -2.69
C LEU A 86 -0.94 5.15 -3.00
N VAL A 87 -0.82 5.68 -4.21
CA VAL A 87 0.41 6.31 -4.69
C VAL A 87 0.15 7.80 -4.91
N LEU A 88 1.00 8.63 -4.34
CA LEU A 88 1.05 10.07 -4.57
C LEU A 88 2.32 10.41 -5.34
N ILE A 89 2.20 11.13 -6.45
CA ILE A 89 3.33 11.54 -7.30
C ILE A 89 3.31 13.05 -7.43
N ASN A 90 4.38 13.72 -7.04
CA ASN A 90 4.48 15.17 -7.21
C ASN A 90 4.78 15.52 -8.68
N ARG A 91 3.80 16.11 -9.35
CA ARG A 91 3.89 16.57 -10.75
C ARG A 91 4.30 18.03 -10.88
N THR A 92 4.55 18.69 -9.77
CA THR A 92 4.98 20.09 -9.75
C THR A 92 6.50 20.22 -9.73
N LYS A 93 6.98 21.45 -9.89
CA LYS A 93 8.40 21.81 -9.75
C LYS A 93 8.79 22.25 -8.33
N LYS A 94 7.84 22.15 -7.38
CA LYS A 94 8.04 22.57 -5.99
C LYS A 94 7.72 21.42 -5.05
N PRO A 95 8.36 21.32 -3.88
CA PRO A 95 7.96 20.38 -2.84
C PRO A 95 6.52 20.65 -2.40
N VAL A 96 5.77 19.58 -2.15
CA VAL A 96 4.43 19.62 -1.57
C VAL A 96 4.48 19.07 -0.17
N ASN A 97 4.04 19.86 0.81
CA ASN A 97 4.00 19.47 2.21
C ASN A 97 2.56 19.12 2.61
N LEU A 98 2.34 17.89 3.04
CA LEU A 98 1.10 17.40 3.63
C LEU A 98 1.25 17.33 5.14
N GLN A 99 0.33 17.98 5.88
CA GLN A 99 0.33 18.02 7.34
C GLN A 99 -0.85 17.19 7.87
N PHE A 100 -0.61 16.44 8.95
CA PHE A 100 -1.58 15.53 9.57
C PHE A 100 -1.72 15.86 11.04
N GLY A 101 -2.94 15.85 11.56
CA GLY A 101 -3.22 16.13 12.97
C GLY A 101 -2.80 15.00 13.92
N ASP A 102 -2.63 13.79 13.37
CA ASP A 102 -2.23 12.60 14.13
C ASP A 102 -1.39 11.65 13.24
N SER A 103 -1.15 10.44 13.71
CA SER A 103 -0.36 9.44 12.96
C SER A 103 -1.03 8.90 11.71
N ARG A 104 -2.35 9.11 11.52
CA ARG A 104 -3.10 8.63 10.36
C ARG A 104 -2.81 9.53 9.16
N LYS A 105 -2.23 8.97 8.13
CA LYS A 105 -1.87 9.70 6.90
C LYS A 105 -2.82 9.37 5.76
N TYR A 106 -3.34 8.17 5.73
CA TYR A 106 -4.22 7.63 4.70
C TYR A 106 -5.20 6.64 5.32
N ASP A 107 -6.23 6.30 4.56
CA ASP A 107 -7.19 5.28 4.95
C ASP A 107 -7.79 4.59 3.74
N PHE A 108 -8.28 3.37 3.95
CA PHE A 108 -9.00 2.57 2.97
C PHE A 108 -10.31 2.11 3.57
N ILE A 109 -11.42 2.43 2.90
CA ILE A 109 -12.76 2.11 3.38
C ILE A 109 -13.50 1.29 2.32
N LEU A 110 -13.95 0.11 2.70
CA LEU A 110 -14.81 -0.73 1.88
C LEU A 110 -16.27 -0.49 2.22
N ARG A 111 -17.08 -0.18 1.19
CA ARG A 111 -18.52 0.05 1.32
C ARG A 111 -19.31 -0.85 0.39
N ASP A 112 -20.52 -1.18 0.78
CA ASP A 112 -21.51 -1.82 -0.12
C ASP A 112 -22.20 -0.76 -1.00
N MET A 113 -23.10 -1.23 -1.88
CA MET A 113 -23.87 -0.36 -2.79
C MET A 113 -24.84 0.59 -2.05
N SER A 114 -25.19 0.31 -0.80
CA SER A 114 -25.99 1.22 0.03
C SER A 114 -25.16 2.30 0.71
N GLY A 115 -23.83 2.25 0.57
CA GLY A 115 -22.87 3.14 1.23
C GLY A 115 -22.48 2.70 2.64
N LYS A 116 -23.01 1.55 3.13
CA LYS A 116 -22.65 1.01 4.45
C LYS A 116 -21.19 0.60 4.47
N LYS A 117 -20.46 1.05 5.48
CA LYS A 117 -19.09 0.61 5.76
C LYS A 117 -19.07 -0.87 6.15
N LEU A 118 -18.24 -1.66 5.46
CA LEU A 118 -18.01 -3.07 5.75
C LEU A 118 -16.67 -3.28 6.45
N ALA A 119 -15.64 -2.60 5.98
CA ALA A 119 -14.31 -2.67 6.56
C ALA A 119 -13.60 -1.32 6.39
N GLN A 120 -12.68 -1.01 7.29
CA GLN A 120 -11.82 0.16 7.23
C GLN A 120 -10.44 -0.22 7.75
N TRP A 121 -9.40 0.14 7.00
CA TRP A 121 -8.03 -0.23 7.35
C TRP A 121 -7.59 0.37 8.69
N SER A 122 -7.98 1.61 8.97
CA SER A 122 -7.57 2.29 10.21
C SER A 122 -8.27 1.78 11.47
N ASP A 123 -9.36 1.00 11.36
CA ASP A 123 -10.06 0.46 12.55
C ASP A 123 -9.14 -0.46 13.38
N ASP A 124 -8.18 -1.14 12.72
CA ASP A 124 -7.23 -2.06 13.35
C ASP A 124 -5.85 -1.43 13.60
N GLN A 125 -5.68 -0.12 13.35
CA GLN A 125 -4.39 0.56 13.50
C GLN A 125 -4.31 1.36 14.79
N PRO A 126 -3.19 1.30 15.52
CA PRO A 126 -2.98 2.16 16.68
C PRO A 126 -2.87 3.63 16.22
N VAL A 127 -3.62 4.51 16.86
CA VAL A 127 -3.59 5.95 16.59
C VAL A 127 -2.74 6.66 17.63
N ASN A 128 -1.73 7.38 17.17
CA ASN A 128 -0.95 8.29 18.00
C ASN A 128 -1.36 9.73 17.68
N GLN A 129 -1.62 10.52 18.73
CA GLN A 129 -2.06 11.92 18.61
C GLN A 129 -0.94 12.89 18.19
N ASN A 130 0.27 12.41 17.94
CA ASN A 130 1.37 13.27 17.51
C ASN A 130 1.14 13.74 16.05
N PRO A 131 1.12 15.05 15.81
CA PRO A 131 1.06 15.59 14.45
C PRO A 131 2.23 15.08 13.60
N GLY A 132 1.98 14.87 12.33
CA GLY A 132 2.97 14.44 11.37
C GLY A 132 2.96 15.28 10.10
N TYR A 133 3.98 15.11 9.28
CA TYR A 133 4.02 15.70 7.94
C TYR A 133 4.71 14.76 6.95
N ILE A 134 4.42 14.95 5.68
CA ILE A 134 5.09 14.31 4.57
C ILE A 134 5.46 15.39 3.57
N ILE A 135 6.73 15.45 3.19
CA ILE A 135 7.20 16.29 2.09
C ILE A 135 7.36 15.38 0.89
N VAL A 136 6.76 15.77 -0.23
CA VAL A 136 6.90 15.06 -1.51
C VAL A 136 7.66 15.99 -2.44
N ASP A 137 8.91 15.67 -2.73
CA ASP A 137 9.77 16.49 -3.58
C ASP A 137 9.35 16.46 -5.06
N PRO A 138 9.76 17.42 -5.89
CA PRO A 138 9.45 17.43 -7.32
C PRO A 138 9.83 16.11 -8.01
N GLY A 139 8.85 15.45 -8.65
CA GLY A 139 9.06 14.15 -9.28
C GLY A 139 9.25 12.99 -8.30
N GLU A 140 8.98 13.18 -7.02
CA GLU A 140 8.98 12.11 -6.04
C GLU A 140 7.65 11.35 -6.02
N ARG A 141 7.74 10.07 -5.63
CA ARG A 141 6.63 9.17 -5.42
C ARG A 141 6.62 8.68 -3.97
N VAL A 142 5.47 8.83 -3.32
CA VAL A 142 5.20 8.25 -2.00
C VAL A 142 4.11 7.20 -2.15
N GLU A 143 4.27 6.04 -1.52
CA GLU A 143 3.34 4.92 -1.60
C GLU A 143 2.89 4.50 -0.20
N PHE A 144 1.59 4.30 -0.07
CA PHE A 144 0.96 3.76 1.13
C PHE A 144 0.29 2.44 0.79
N VAL A 145 0.52 1.44 1.61
CA VAL A 145 -0.02 0.09 1.41
C VAL A 145 -0.80 -0.32 2.66
N GLY A 146 -1.94 -0.94 2.44
CA GLY A 146 -2.75 -1.50 3.53
C GLY A 146 -3.64 -2.63 3.06
N ASN A 147 -4.09 -3.45 4.00
CA ASN A 147 -4.93 -4.61 3.74
C ASN A 147 -6.35 -4.36 4.24
N VAL A 148 -7.34 -4.58 3.38
CA VAL A 148 -8.77 -4.43 3.71
C VAL A 148 -9.43 -5.79 3.67
N SER A 149 -10.11 -6.18 4.75
CA SER A 149 -10.78 -7.48 4.88
C SER A 149 -11.90 -7.65 3.86
N THR A 150 -11.97 -8.84 3.25
CA THR A 150 -13.05 -9.25 2.33
C THR A 150 -14.15 -10.05 3.04
N ARG A 151 -14.08 -10.21 4.35
CA ARG A 151 -14.92 -11.10 5.15
C ARG A 151 -16.42 -10.89 4.91
N ASP A 152 -16.84 -9.63 4.78
CA ASP A 152 -18.25 -9.25 4.66
C ASP A 152 -18.67 -9.04 3.20
N MET A 153 -17.82 -9.40 2.24
CA MET A 153 -18.17 -9.39 0.82
C MET A 153 -18.92 -10.66 0.41
N VAL A 154 -19.81 -10.50 -0.55
CA VAL A 154 -20.58 -11.59 -1.16
C VAL A 154 -20.29 -11.61 -2.67
N ALA A 155 -20.04 -12.79 -3.21
CA ALA A 155 -19.75 -12.94 -4.64
C ALA A 155 -20.92 -12.44 -5.52
N GLY A 156 -20.58 -11.80 -6.62
CA GLY A 156 -21.53 -11.24 -7.59
C GLY A 156 -22.15 -9.90 -7.17
N ARG A 157 -21.80 -9.35 -6.00
CA ARG A 157 -22.22 -8.00 -5.58
C ARG A 157 -21.10 -7.00 -5.86
N THR A 158 -21.50 -5.78 -6.18
CA THR A 158 -20.53 -4.68 -6.39
C THR A 158 -20.28 -3.94 -5.06
N TYR A 159 -19.04 -3.56 -4.85
CA TYR A 159 -18.56 -2.82 -3.69
C TYR A 159 -17.75 -1.62 -4.16
N THR A 160 -17.65 -0.61 -3.30
CA THR A 160 -16.84 0.56 -3.54
C THR A 160 -15.72 0.58 -2.50
N LEU A 161 -14.47 0.52 -2.97
CA LEU A 161 -13.29 0.79 -2.18
C LEU A 161 -12.93 2.26 -2.32
N GLU A 162 -12.88 2.97 -1.23
CA GLU A 162 -12.47 4.37 -1.14
C GLU A 162 -11.07 4.43 -0.54
N ALA A 163 -10.13 5.04 -1.24
CA ALA A 163 -8.80 5.38 -0.75
C ALA A 163 -8.72 6.88 -0.55
N LEU A 164 -8.26 7.33 0.60
CA LEU A 164 -8.21 8.76 0.94
C LEU A 164 -6.94 9.13 1.71
N VAL A 165 -6.57 10.41 1.63
CA VAL A 165 -5.53 11.03 2.46
C VAL A 165 -6.23 11.78 3.59
N VAL A 166 -5.92 11.41 4.84
CA VAL A 166 -6.58 11.95 6.03
C VAL A 166 -6.34 13.44 6.16
N GLY A 167 -7.40 14.20 6.45
CA GLY A 167 -7.35 15.67 6.56
C GLY A 167 -7.39 16.42 5.22
N TYR A 168 -7.50 15.70 4.09
CA TYR A 168 -7.58 16.29 2.75
C TYR A 168 -8.81 15.77 2.01
N ASP A 169 -9.97 16.35 2.25
CA ASP A 169 -11.27 15.86 1.75
C ASP A 169 -11.34 15.66 0.24
N LYS A 170 -10.60 16.45 -0.53
CA LYS A 170 -10.54 16.32 -1.98
C LYS A 170 -9.64 15.16 -2.43
N MET A 171 -8.68 14.74 -1.61
CA MET A 171 -7.73 13.68 -1.94
C MET A 171 -8.35 12.31 -1.63
N ARG A 172 -9.31 11.92 -2.44
CA ARG A 172 -9.96 10.62 -2.38
C ARG A 172 -10.19 10.06 -3.77
N GLN A 173 -10.09 8.75 -3.88
CA GLN A 173 -10.36 8.00 -5.11
C GLN A 173 -11.13 6.74 -4.78
N THR A 174 -12.07 6.38 -5.64
CA THR A 174 -12.90 5.20 -5.48
C THR A 174 -12.61 4.19 -6.58
N VAL A 175 -12.62 2.91 -6.22
CA VAL A 175 -12.49 1.78 -7.14
C VAL A 175 -13.68 0.86 -6.92
N GLN A 176 -14.36 0.46 -8.01
CA GLN A 176 -15.45 -0.50 -7.95
C GLN A 176 -14.90 -1.92 -8.02
N LEU A 177 -15.39 -2.80 -7.16
CA LEU A 177 -14.95 -4.18 -7.02
C LEU A 177 -16.14 -5.10 -7.11
N THR A 178 -16.01 -6.17 -7.90
CA THR A 178 -17.03 -7.22 -8.00
C THR A 178 -16.36 -8.57 -7.82
N PRO A 179 -16.41 -9.14 -6.61
CA PRO A 179 -15.84 -10.47 -6.38
C PRO A 179 -16.63 -11.53 -7.13
N ILE A 180 -15.91 -12.51 -7.65
CA ILE A 180 -16.52 -13.65 -8.32
C ILE A 180 -16.66 -14.84 -7.36
N PRO A 181 -17.61 -15.76 -7.60
CA PRO A 181 -17.68 -17.03 -6.87
C PRO A 181 -16.36 -17.77 -6.99
N GLY A 182 -15.93 -18.43 -5.91
CA GLY A 182 -14.81 -19.35 -6.00
C GLY A 182 -15.14 -20.47 -7.01
N GLY A 183 -14.29 -20.68 -7.99
CA GLY A 183 -14.37 -21.87 -8.83
C GLY A 183 -14.17 -23.13 -7.97
N PRO A 184 -14.58 -24.31 -8.46
CA PRO A 184 -14.25 -25.55 -7.77
C PRO A 184 -12.73 -25.61 -7.57
N ALA A 185 -12.29 -25.97 -6.34
CA ALA A 185 -10.89 -26.17 -6.07
C ALA A 185 -10.30 -27.10 -7.14
N PRO A 186 -9.09 -26.82 -7.67
CA PRO A 186 -8.47 -27.70 -8.65
C PRO A 186 -8.41 -29.10 -8.01
N THR A 187 -9.13 -30.03 -8.61
CA THR A 187 -9.11 -31.42 -8.18
C THR A 187 -7.69 -31.92 -8.42
N VAL A 188 -6.89 -32.02 -7.35
CA VAL A 188 -5.59 -32.66 -7.42
C VAL A 188 -5.87 -34.11 -7.80
N GLN A 189 -5.76 -34.43 -9.07
CA GLN A 189 -5.79 -35.82 -9.53
C GLN A 189 -4.63 -36.54 -8.84
N ARG A 190 -4.98 -37.33 -7.84
CA ARG A 190 -4.00 -38.21 -7.18
C ARG A 190 -3.47 -39.12 -8.27
N PRO A 191 -2.14 -39.18 -8.48
CA PRO A 191 -1.56 -40.09 -9.45
C PRO A 191 -2.08 -41.51 -9.19
N PRO A 192 -2.45 -42.29 -10.22
CA PRO A 192 -2.89 -43.65 -10.02
C PRO A 192 -1.80 -44.40 -9.25
N ALA A 193 -2.23 -45.08 -8.18
CA ALA A 193 -1.33 -45.89 -7.38
C ALA A 193 -0.60 -46.87 -8.29
N ALA A 194 0.75 -46.78 -8.31
CA ALA A 194 1.57 -47.67 -9.09
C ALA A 194 1.20 -49.12 -8.71
N GLN A 195 0.65 -49.85 -9.64
CA GLN A 195 0.38 -51.27 -9.49
C GLN A 195 1.70 -51.97 -9.24
N ARG A 196 1.81 -52.53 -8.03
CA ARG A 196 2.95 -53.32 -7.61
C ARG A 196 2.94 -54.58 -8.49
N ALA A 197 3.97 -54.74 -9.31
CA ALA A 197 4.14 -55.96 -10.11
C ALA A 197 4.17 -57.20 -9.19
N PRO A 198 3.51 -58.29 -9.56
CA PRO A 198 3.57 -59.54 -8.81
C PRO A 198 4.99 -60.07 -8.84
N ALA A 199 5.49 -60.47 -7.65
CA ALA A 199 6.77 -61.14 -7.52
C ALA A 199 6.71 -62.51 -8.18
N ALA A 200 7.62 -62.73 -9.14
CA ALA A 200 7.81 -64.05 -9.73
C ALA A 200 8.48 -64.99 -8.71
N HIS A 201 7.88 -66.17 -8.55
CA HIS A 201 8.45 -67.29 -7.80
C HIS A 201 9.35 -68.11 -8.73
#